data_49734de64f52316df614d972f3c257e6
#
_entry.id   49734de64f52316df614d972f3c257e6
#
_cell.length_a   1.000
_cell.length_b   1.000
_cell.length_c   1.000
_cell.angle_alpha   90.00
_cell.angle_beta   90.00
_cell.angle_gamma   90.00
#
_symmetry.space_group_name_H-M   'P 1'
#
loop_
_entity.id
_entity.type
_entity.pdbx_description
1 polymer ?
#
loop_
_entity_poly.entity_id
_entity_poly.type
_entity_poly.pdbx_seq_one_letter_code
_entity_poly.pdbx_strand_id
1 'polypeptide(L)'
;MKNFYFAILFLFLFSCDQKNNELVVLDNADSNEITFILELNTKGNSKEDVEEFTQYLSNFIEEREPSTVYGYYISEDGNKVTLIERYNNSQDGIQHGIDFLNGPNFDKFFEIFEIESFITIGNASEEFKAFAAENGFNIEYRESIGGFVRR
;
A
#
# COMPACT_ATOMS: atom_id res chain seq x y z
N MET A 1 -59.96 33.10 -36.45
CA MET A 1 -58.82 33.38 -35.57
C MET A 1 -58.21 32.05 -35.13
N LYS A 2 -57.07 31.67 -35.70
CA LYS A 2 -56.39 30.39 -35.38
C LYS A 2 -55.17 30.71 -34.51
N ASN A 3 -55.20 30.30 -33.25
CA ASN A 3 -54.09 30.44 -32.31
C ASN A 3 -53.03 29.39 -32.61
N PHE A 4 -51.83 29.81 -32.97
CA PHE A 4 -50.67 29.01 -33.23
C PHE A 4 -49.81 28.96 -31.95
N TYR A 5 -49.88 27.84 -31.22
CA TYR A 5 -49.00 27.62 -30.05
C TYR A 5 -47.64 27.14 -30.53
N PHE A 6 -46.61 27.97 -30.34
CA PHE A 6 -45.22 27.61 -30.64
C PHE A 6 -44.64 26.92 -29.39
N ALA A 7 -44.51 25.59 -29.45
CA ALA A 7 -43.89 24.83 -28.38
C ALA A 7 -42.37 24.90 -28.55
N ILE A 8 -41.70 25.65 -27.65
CA ILE A 8 -40.25 25.70 -27.58
C ILE A 8 -39.76 24.41 -26.85
N LEU A 9 -39.16 23.49 -27.61
CA LEU A 9 -38.52 22.30 -27.09
C LEU A 9 -37.13 22.66 -26.56
N PHE A 10 -36.98 22.77 -25.24
CA PHE A 10 -35.69 23.00 -24.58
C PHE A 10 -34.90 21.66 -24.59
N LEU A 11 -33.95 21.54 -25.51
CA LEU A 11 -32.95 20.45 -25.52
C LEU A 11 -31.93 20.77 -24.43
N PHE A 12 -32.05 20.10 -23.27
CA PHE A 12 -30.98 20.04 -22.28
C PHE A 12 -29.86 19.13 -22.83
N LEU A 13 -28.82 19.73 -23.35
CA LEU A 13 -27.57 19.06 -23.61
C LEU A 13 -26.91 18.77 -22.25
N PHE A 14 -27.09 17.58 -21.74
CA PHE A 14 -26.22 17.06 -20.67
C PHE A 14 -24.81 16.90 -21.26
N SER A 15 -23.98 17.94 -21.08
CA SER A 15 -22.54 17.80 -21.25
C SER A 15 -22.06 16.85 -20.17
N CYS A 16 -21.83 15.61 -20.55
CA CYS A 16 -21.11 14.65 -19.71
C CYS A 16 -19.65 15.12 -19.69
N ASP A 17 -19.27 15.81 -18.63
CA ASP A 17 -17.87 16.19 -18.40
C ASP A 17 -17.10 14.90 -18.12
N GLN A 18 -16.62 14.25 -19.18
CA GLN A 18 -15.63 13.17 -19.07
C GLN A 18 -14.37 13.83 -18.52
N LYS A 19 -14.15 13.66 -17.19
CA LYS A 19 -12.82 13.86 -16.62
C LYS A 19 -11.90 12.90 -17.38
N ASN A 20 -11.17 13.42 -18.35
CA ASN A 20 -10.03 12.72 -18.91
C ASN A 20 -9.03 12.57 -17.77
N ASN A 21 -9.04 11.42 -17.13
CA ASN A 21 -7.94 11.02 -16.26
C ASN A 21 -6.74 10.82 -17.19
N GLU A 22 -5.96 11.87 -17.37
CA GLU A 22 -4.72 11.81 -18.13
C GLU A 22 -3.79 10.88 -17.36
N LEU A 23 -3.45 9.76 -17.99
CA LEU A 23 -2.59 8.75 -17.39
C LEU A 23 -1.16 9.32 -17.32
N VAL A 24 -0.71 9.63 -16.12
CA VAL A 24 0.65 10.10 -15.88
C VAL A 24 1.60 8.91 -15.80
N VAL A 25 2.65 8.93 -16.60
CA VAL A 25 3.75 7.94 -16.55
C VAL A 25 5.00 8.67 -16.08
N LEU A 26 5.54 8.24 -14.94
CA LEU A 26 6.76 8.78 -14.33
C LEU A 26 7.88 7.75 -14.46
N ASP A 27 9.12 8.21 -14.66
CA ASP A 27 10.29 7.33 -14.47
C ASP A 27 10.30 6.86 -13.02
N ASN A 28 10.61 5.58 -12.80
CA ASN A 28 10.63 5.01 -11.46
C ASN A 28 11.71 5.65 -10.57
N ALA A 29 12.80 6.14 -11.17
CA ALA A 29 13.84 6.89 -10.45
C ALA A 29 13.38 8.26 -9.94
N ASP A 30 12.35 8.84 -10.56
CA ASP A 30 11.77 10.13 -10.17
C ASP A 30 10.60 9.95 -9.18
N SER A 31 10.21 8.71 -8.87
CA SER A 31 9.15 8.42 -7.91
C SER A 31 9.67 8.55 -6.48
N ASN A 32 8.88 9.18 -5.60
CA ASN A 32 9.13 9.19 -4.16
C ASN A 32 8.58 7.94 -3.46
N GLU A 33 7.88 7.07 -4.20
CA GLU A 33 7.27 5.86 -3.62
C GLU A 33 8.35 4.92 -3.09
N ILE A 34 8.04 4.30 -1.96
CA ILE A 34 8.79 3.18 -1.42
C ILE A 34 7.88 1.97 -1.27
N THR A 35 8.44 0.79 -1.48
CA THR A 35 7.71 -0.46 -1.31
C THR A 35 8.48 -1.35 -0.35
N PHE A 36 7.79 -1.85 0.66
CA PHE A 36 8.29 -2.86 1.57
C PHE A 36 7.92 -4.24 1.04
N ILE A 37 8.86 -5.15 1.09
CA ILE A 37 8.67 -6.57 0.78
C ILE A 37 9.24 -7.34 1.96
N LEU A 38 8.35 -7.99 2.71
CA LEU A 38 8.75 -8.80 3.86
C LEU A 38 8.47 -10.28 3.55
N GLU A 39 9.44 -11.13 3.84
CA GLU A 39 9.22 -12.57 3.92
C GLU A 39 9.02 -12.94 5.39
N LEU A 40 7.89 -13.54 5.68
CA LEU A 40 7.44 -13.89 7.01
C LEU A 40 7.33 -15.41 7.12
N ASN A 41 7.91 -15.98 8.17
CA ASN A 41 7.68 -17.37 8.56
C ASN A 41 6.43 -17.43 9.47
N THR A 42 5.53 -18.38 9.23
CA THR A 42 4.28 -18.51 9.99
C THR A 42 4.46 -19.20 11.36
N LYS A 43 5.67 -19.57 11.72
CA LYS A 43 6.02 -20.23 13.01
C LYS A 43 5.20 -21.49 13.30
N GLY A 44 4.68 -22.15 12.26
CA GLY A 44 3.84 -23.33 12.38
C GLY A 44 2.38 -23.04 12.76
N ASN A 45 1.96 -21.78 12.75
CA ASN A 45 0.54 -21.44 12.87
C ASN A 45 -0.25 -22.05 11.70
N SER A 46 -1.51 -22.40 11.93
CA SER A 46 -2.37 -22.94 10.87
C SER A 46 -2.62 -21.92 9.77
N LYS A 47 -2.90 -22.40 8.57
CA LYS A 47 -3.25 -21.50 7.45
C LYS A 47 -4.48 -20.67 7.77
N GLU A 48 -5.46 -21.26 8.44
CA GLU A 48 -6.69 -20.62 8.87
C GLU A 48 -6.41 -19.47 9.84
N ASP A 49 -5.55 -19.67 10.86
CA ASP A 49 -5.19 -18.62 11.82
C ASP A 49 -4.45 -17.46 11.13
N VAL A 50 -3.56 -17.80 10.18
CA VAL A 50 -2.82 -16.81 9.38
C VAL A 50 -3.77 -16.00 8.50
N GLU A 51 -4.71 -16.65 7.81
CA GLU A 51 -5.70 -16.00 6.94
C GLU A 51 -6.63 -15.08 7.76
N GLU A 52 -7.13 -15.53 8.91
CA GLU A 52 -7.97 -14.72 9.79
C GLU A 52 -7.23 -13.46 10.27
N PHE A 53 -6.00 -13.64 10.75
CA PHE A 53 -5.23 -12.52 11.27
C PHE A 53 -4.83 -11.52 10.17
N THR A 54 -4.40 -11.99 8.99
CA THR A 54 -4.02 -11.10 7.89
C THR A 54 -5.22 -10.37 7.31
N GLN A 55 -6.41 -10.99 7.26
CA GLN A 55 -7.63 -10.30 6.88
C GLN A 55 -8.00 -9.20 7.88
N TYR A 56 -7.89 -9.47 9.17
CA TYR A 56 -8.10 -8.47 10.22
C TYR A 56 -7.11 -7.30 10.06
N LEU A 57 -5.80 -7.58 9.88
CA LEU A 57 -4.78 -6.54 9.69
C LEU A 57 -5.04 -5.70 8.44
N SER A 58 -5.40 -6.34 7.32
CA SER A 58 -5.70 -5.61 6.08
C SER A 58 -6.82 -4.60 6.26
N ASN A 59 -7.92 -5.00 6.92
CA ASN A 59 -9.03 -4.09 7.22
C ASN A 59 -8.61 -2.97 8.20
N PHE A 60 -7.78 -3.30 9.20
CA PHE A 60 -7.28 -2.33 10.18
C PHE A 60 -6.42 -1.25 9.51
N ILE A 61 -5.53 -1.64 8.59
CA ILE A 61 -4.64 -0.73 7.85
C ILE A 61 -5.43 0.10 6.83
N GLU A 62 -6.33 -0.53 6.05
CA GLU A 62 -7.16 0.17 5.05
C GLU A 62 -7.91 1.37 5.65
N GLU A 63 -8.42 1.22 6.88
CA GLU A 63 -9.16 2.28 7.55
C GLU A 63 -8.29 3.42 8.09
N ARG A 64 -6.99 3.24 8.26
CA ARG A 64 -6.13 4.13 9.09
C ARG A 64 -4.91 4.68 8.40
N GLU A 65 -4.43 4.01 7.36
CA GLU A 65 -3.13 4.32 6.78
C GLU A 65 -3.18 4.66 5.29
N PRO A 66 -2.28 5.53 4.81
CA PRO A 66 -2.24 5.97 3.41
C PRO A 66 -1.48 5.01 2.48
N SER A 67 -1.37 3.71 2.82
CA SER A 67 -0.75 2.73 1.94
C SER A 67 -1.52 2.61 0.63
N THR A 68 -0.79 2.48 -0.48
CA THR A 68 -1.38 2.35 -1.82
C THR A 68 -1.46 0.91 -2.31
N VAL A 69 -0.69 0.03 -1.68
CA VAL A 69 -0.77 -1.44 -1.77
C VAL A 69 -0.54 -1.97 -0.37
N TYR A 70 -1.33 -2.94 0.04
CA TYR A 70 -1.13 -3.68 1.27
C TYR A 70 -1.67 -5.08 1.06
N GLY A 71 -0.81 -6.09 1.01
CA GLY A 71 -1.26 -7.42 0.67
C GLY A 71 -0.36 -8.54 1.19
N TYR A 72 -1.00 -9.59 1.70
CA TYR A 72 -0.38 -10.83 2.16
C TYR A 72 -0.57 -11.95 1.15
N TYR A 73 0.49 -12.68 0.87
CA TYR A 73 0.51 -13.77 -0.11
C TYR A 73 1.13 -15.01 0.55
N ILE A 74 0.32 -16.05 0.77
CA ILE A 74 0.75 -17.26 1.47
C ILE A 74 1.24 -18.33 0.48
N SER A 75 2.33 -19.04 0.84
CA SER A 75 2.84 -20.18 0.10
C SER A 75 1.87 -21.36 0.13
N GLU A 76 2.00 -22.29 -0.84
CA GLU A 76 1.11 -23.46 -0.95
C GLU A 76 1.16 -24.34 0.31
N ASP A 77 2.36 -24.49 0.92
CA ASP A 77 2.60 -25.27 2.13
C ASP A 77 2.20 -24.53 3.43
N GLY A 78 1.77 -23.27 3.33
CA GLY A 78 1.33 -22.45 4.46
C GLY A 78 2.46 -21.95 5.37
N ASN A 79 3.72 -22.22 5.06
CA ASN A 79 4.84 -21.93 5.96
C ASN A 79 5.40 -20.52 5.83
N LYS A 80 5.12 -19.86 4.69
CA LYS A 80 5.64 -18.52 4.39
C LYS A 80 4.55 -17.59 3.90
N VAL A 81 4.70 -16.33 4.25
CA VAL A 81 3.85 -15.23 3.75
C VAL A 81 4.76 -14.13 3.23
N THR A 82 4.53 -13.70 1.99
CA THR A 82 5.11 -12.46 1.47
C THR A 82 4.13 -11.32 1.76
N LEU A 83 4.57 -10.30 2.48
CA LEU A 83 3.83 -9.06 2.69
C LEU A 83 4.40 -7.99 1.77
N ILE A 84 3.53 -7.34 1.02
CA ILE A 84 3.87 -6.21 0.15
C ILE A 84 3.08 -4.99 0.60
N GLU A 85 3.81 -3.92 0.91
CA GLU A 85 3.25 -2.63 1.29
C GLU A 85 3.86 -1.53 0.41
N ARG A 86 3.06 -0.60 -0.08
CA ARG A 86 3.56 0.53 -0.86
C ARG A 86 3.03 1.84 -0.30
N TYR A 87 3.94 2.78 -0.12
CA TYR A 87 3.70 4.12 0.40
C TYR A 87 4.07 5.19 -0.63
N ASN A 88 3.38 6.33 -0.62
CA ASN A 88 3.65 7.42 -1.57
C ASN A 88 5.03 8.07 -1.38
N ASN A 89 5.62 7.92 -0.19
CA ASN A 89 6.91 8.49 0.17
C ASN A 89 7.44 7.87 1.48
N SER A 90 8.67 8.20 1.82
CA SER A 90 9.34 7.69 3.04
C SER A 90 8.67 8.15 4.34
N GLN A 91 8.02 9.32 4.36
CA GLN A 91 7.35 9.83 5.56
C GLN A 91 6.12 8.99 5.91
N ASP A 92 5.35 8.56 4.89
CA ASP A 92 4.22 7.65 5.10
C ASP A 92 4.71 6.31 5.66
N GLY A 93 5.86 5.81 5.17
CA GLY A 93 6.50 4.60 5.70
C GLY A 93 7.00 4.74 7.15
N ILE A 94 7.54 5.92 7.53
CA ILE A 94 7.91 6.21 8.93
C ILE A 94 6.64 6.20 9.80
N GLN A 95 5.56 6.85 9.35
CA GLN A 95 4.32 6.89 10.11
C GLN A 95 3.77 5.49 10.34
N HIS A 96 3.73 4.64 9.28
CA HIS A 96 3.37 3.24 9.42
C HIS A 96 4.22 2.53 10.49
N GLY A 97 5.55 2.70 10.44
CA GLY A 97 6.46 2.09 11.43
C GLY A 97 6.16 2.56 12.88
N ILE A 98 5.85 3.85 13.07
CA ILE A 98 5.45 4.40 14.37
C ILE A 98 4.13 3.78 14.83
N ASP A 99 3.13 3.69 13.96
CA ASP A 99 1.81 3.15 14.26
C ASP A 99 1.88 1.65 14.55
N PHE A 100 2.73 0.90 13.84
CA PHE A 100 2.99 -0.51 14.11
C PHE A 100 3.64 -0.71 15.48
N LEU A 101 4.75 0.00 15.77
CA LEU A 101 5.49 -0.14 17.03
C LEU A 101 4.66 0.19 18.28
N ASN A 102 3.76 1.16 18.17
CA ASN A 102 2.92 1.62 19.28
C ASN A 102 1.48 1.07 19.21
N GLY A 103 1.18 0.29 18.18
CA GLY A 103 -0.16 -0.19 17.90
C GLY A 103 -0.54 -1.46 18.68
N PRO A 104 -1.83 -1.77 18.71
CA PRO A 104 -2.36 -2.92 19.46
C PRO A 104 -2.00 -4.27 18.83
N ASN A 105 -1.48 -4.27 17.61
CA ASN A 105 -1.25 -5.48 16.83
C ASN A 105 0.21 -5.96 16.88
N PHE A 106 1.11 -5.19 17.47
CA PHE A 106 2.55 -5.49 17.51
C PHE A 106 2.84 -6.88 18.10
N ASP A 107 2.39 -7.14 19.31
CA ASP A 107 2.64 -8.41 19.98
C ASP A 107 2.02 -9.59 19.22
N LYS A 108 0.78 -9.41 18.75
CA LYS A 108 0.08 -10.45 17.99
C LYS A 108 0.74 -10.76 16.65
N PHE A 109 1.30 -9.74 15.98
CA PHE A 109 2.05 -9.93 14.75
C PHE A 109 3.24 -10.88 14.98
N PHE A 110 4.01 -10.67 16.03
CA PHE A 110 5.16 -11.51 16.37
C PHE A 110 4.79 -12.86 17.03
N GLU A 111 3.57 -13.04 17.50
CA GLU A 111 3.04 -14.37 17.84
C GLU A 111 2.82 -15.22 16.58
N ILE A 112 2.27 -14.62 15.52
CA ILE A 112 1.93 -15.31 14.26
C ILE A 112 3.13 -15.43 13.33
N PHE A 113 3.97 -14.38 13.24
CA PHE A 113 5.05 -14.28 12.27
C PHE A 113 6.43 -14.10 12.89
N GLU A 114 7.42 -14.56 12.13
CA GLU A 114 8.83 -14.18 12.27
C GLU A 114 9.28 -13.53 10.95
N ILE A 115 9.90 -12.35 11.00
CA ILE A 115 10.43 -11.67 9.81
C ILE A 115 11.74 -12.35 9.40
N GLU A 116 11.74 -13.05 8.26
CA GLU A 116 12.95 -13.68 7.71
C GLU A 116 13.77 -12.68 6.87
N SER A 117 13.09 -11.81 6.14
CA SER A 117 13.74 -10.71 5.41
C SER A 117 12.83 -9.50 5.32
N PHE A 118 13.46 -8.32 5.26
CA PHE A 118 12.79 -7.05 5.01
C PHE A 118 13.57 -6.26 3.96
N ILE A 119 12.97 -6.05 2.80
CA ILE A 119 13.55 -5.31 1.69
C ILE A 119 12.70 -4.05 1.48
N THR A 120 13.36 -2.90 1.35
CA THR A 120 12.72 -1.67 0.89
C THR A 120 13.28 -1.31 -0.49
N ILE A 121 12.39 -1.24 -1.48
CA ILE A 121 12.72 -0.80 -2.84
C ILE A 121 12.20 0.61 -3.10
N GLY A 122 12.93 1.38 -3.92
CA GLY A 122 12.62 2.77 -4.24
C GLY A 122 13.55 3.76 -3.53
N ASN A 123 13.17 5.05 -3.55
CA ASN A 123 14.01 6.14 -3.06
C ASN A 123 13.82 6.39 -1.56
N ALA A 124 14.22 5.42 -0.73
CA ALA A 124 14.15 5.56 0.73
C ALA A 124 15.02 6.71 1.23
N SER A 125 14.44 7.66 1.95
CA SER A 125 15.15 8.81 2.51
C SER A 125 16.10 8.42 3.63
N GLU A 126 17.12 9.25 3.87
CA GLU A 126 18.04 9.03 5.01
C GLU A 126 17.34 9.11 6.36
N GLU A 127 16.26 9.89 6.46
CA GLU A 127 15.42 9.95 7.66
C GLU A 127 14.71 8.62 7.92
N PHE A 128 14.15 8.00 6.87
CA PHE A 128 13.54 6.66 6.99
C PHE A 128 14.58 5.61 7.40
N LYS A 129 15.77 5.62 6.78
CA LYS A 129 16.85 4.69 7.11
C LYS A 129 17.31 4.84 8.57
N ALA A 130 17.43 6.10 9.05
CA ALA A 130 17.78 6.38 10.44
C ALA A 130 16.68 5.88 11.40
N PHE A 131 15.41 6.21 11.13
CA PHE A 131 14.29 5.72 11.92
C PHE A 131 14.27 4.18 12.00
N ALA A 132 14.44 3.50 10.89
CA ALA A 132 14.44 2.04 10.85
C ALA A 132 15.59 1.46 11.70
N ALA A 133 16.80 1.99 11.58
CA ALA A 133 17.95 1.56 12.33
C ALA A 133 17.80 1.79 13.85
N GLU A 134 17.27 2.95 14.25
CA GLU A 134 17.02 3.32 15.66
C GLU A 134 15.98 2.39 16.31
N ASN A 135 15.04 1.88 15.53
CA ASN A 135 14.00 0.97 16.02
C ASN A 135 14.33 -0.52 15.81
N GLY A 136 15.56 -0.83 15.37
CA GLY A 136 16.04 -2.20 15.26
C GLY A 136 15.55 -2.98 14.04
N PHE A 137 14.98 -2.32 13.04
CA PHE A 137 14.62 -2.94 11.78
C PHE A 137 15.87 -3.21 10.94
N ASN A 138 16.08 -4.45 10.57
CA ASN A 138 17.16 -4.87 9.67
C ASN A 138 16.65 -4.88 8.22
N ILE A 139 16.85 -3.78 7.50
CA ILE A 139 16.29 -3.56 6.16
C ILE A 139 17.40 -3.57 5.12
N GLU A 140 17.20 -4.35 4.05
CA GLU A 140 17.97 -4.23 2.82
C GLU A 140 17.34 -3.17 1.90
N TYR A 141 18.12 -2.15 1.53
CA TYR A 141 17.66 -1.07 0.64
C TYR A 141 18.09 -1.31 -0.80
N ARG A 142 17.15 -1.17 -1.75
CA ARG A 142 17.39 -1.33 -3.19
C ARG A 142 16.86 -0.12 -3.94
N GLU A 143 17.76 0.64 -4.53
CA GLU A 143 17.41 1.81 -5.33
C GLU A 143 16.82 1.41 -6.69
N SER A 144 16.00 2.31 -7.27
CA SER A 144 15.49 2.14 -8.62
C SER A 144 16.61 2.39 -9.65
N ILE A 145 16.78 1.44 -10.57
CA ILE A 145 17.74 1.55 -11.69
C ILE A 145 17.04 1.61 -13.05
N GLY A 146 15.73 1.65 -13.08
CA GLY A 146 14.90 1.73 -14.29
C GLY A 146 13.49 1.24 -14.04
N GLY A 147 12.59 1.57 -14.95
CA GLY A 147 11.18 1.24 -14.88
C GLY A 147 10.30 2.48 -14.88
N PHE A 148 9.00 2.28 -14.65
CA PHE A 148 8.05 3.39 -14.62
C PHE A 148 6.94 3.13 -13.59
N VAL A 149 6.36 4.23 -13.09
CA VAL A 149 5.11 4.23 -12.30
C VAL A 149 4.02 4.88 -13.13
N ARG A 150 2.83 4.30 -13.15
CA ARG A 150 1.68 4.80 -13.89
C ARG A 150 0.56 5.16 -12.91
N ARG A 151 0.05 6.39 -13.00
CA ARG A 151 -0.99 6.94 -12.12
C ARG A 151 -2.14 7.52 -12.91
#